data_2bd321be6811ddf909fa523a76ea45af
#
_entry.id   2bd321be6811ddf909fa523a76ea45af
#
_cell.length_a   1.000
_cell.length_b   1.000
_cell.length_c   1.000
_cell.angle_alpha   90.00
_cell.angle_beta   90.00
_cell.angle_gamma   90.00
#
_symmetry.space_group_name_H-M   'P 1'
#
loop_
_entity.id
_entity.type
_entity.pdbx_description
1 polymer ?
#
loop_
_entity_poly.entity_id
_entity_poly.type
_entity_poly.pdbx_seq_one_letter_code
_entity_poly.pdbx_strand_id
1 'polypeptide(L)'
;MVCPGMILIREVADAPVIMGISKPAGLKSPCGEVKIVNPLFVGIDVSSRSNVAYLMKPDGSKHSSFSVQNNLGGAKMLSERIVSALSSMRLSDVVIGLEATSIYGDSLVYALREDGRLGRFQRKIHVLNPKQVRKFKEAYSDLPKNDWVDAFVIADHLRFGRINREVYMDDYRYKALQTLTRARFDVIQNLTREKQRFANYLFLKCSGMAQDKDIQNTSATTIALMEHFETVDDLANADLEELTAFITETGRGKFADPDATAKAVRAAAKGSYRLPKTVNDTVNQAMAVSIASMRALKGQVKVLDKAIEQQFEICLLYTSD
;
A
#
# COMPACT_ATOMS: atom_id res chain seq x y z
N MET A 1 22.06 -8.90 25.39
CA MET A 1 22.16 -7.56 24.83
C MET A 1 20.90 -7.34 24.02
N VAL A 2 20.04 -6.44 24.49
CA VAL A 2 18.70 -6.18 23.93
C VAL A 2 18.86 -5.06 22.93
N CYS A 3 18.46 -5.28 21.67
CA CYS A 3 18.33 -4.21 20.69
C CYS A 3 17.07 -3.40 20.99
N PRO A 4 17.16 -2.08 21.22
CA PRO A 4 16.00 -1.22 21.33
C PRO A 4 15.65 -0.64 19.96
N GLY A 5 14.41 -0.81 19.52
CA GLY A 5 13.94 -0.09 18.33
C GLY A 5 12.76 -0.71 17.58
N MET A 6 11.89 -1.46 18.25
CA MET A 6 10.61 -1.84 17.65
C MET A 6 9.59 -0.73 17.91
N ILE A 7 9.42 0.18 16.95
CA ILE A 7 8.38 1.21 17.00
C ILE A 7 7.03 0.53 16.79
N LEU A 8 6.24 0.46 17.84
CA LEU A 8 4.82 0.15 17.83
C LEU A 8 4.09 1.19 16.99
N ILE A 9 3.62 0.78 15.81
CA ILE A 9 2.69 1.59 15.03
C ILE A 9 1.30 1.36 15.64
N ARG A 10 0.89 2.27 16.54
CA ARG A 10 -0.51 2.44 16.93
C ARG A 10 -1.24 3.22 15.84
N GLU A 11 -2.44 2.74 15.54
CA GLU A 11 -3.54 3.34 14.77
C GLU A 11 -3.24 4.65 14.03
N VAL A 12 -3.23 4.60 12.70
CA VAL A 12 -3.43 5.78 11.86
C VAL A 12 -4.47 5.43 10.81
N ALA A 13 -5.67 5.94 11.03
CA ALA A 13 -6.66 6.15 9.99
C ALA A 13 -6.14 7.32 9.14
N ASP A 14 -5.41 7.00 8.10
CA ASP A 14 -5.01 7.77 6.92
C ASP A 14 -3.69 7.15 6.47
N ALA A 15 -3.64 6.63 5.24
CA ALA A 15 -2.43 6.02 4.70
C ALA A 15 -1.27 7.00 4.88
N PRO A 16 -0.22 6.67 5.65
CA PRO A 16 0.89 7.58 5.77
C PRO A 16 1.61 7.65 4.43
N VAL A 17 1.51 8.80 3.77
CA VAL A 17 2.62 9.29 2.97
C VAL A 17 3.84 9.16 3.90
N ILE A 18 4.78 8.29 3.57
CA ILE A 18 6.05 8.20 4.31
C ILE A 18 6.70 9.58 4.19
N MET A 19 6.41 10.44 5.17
CA MET A 19 7.10 11.71 5.32
C MET A 19 8.54 11.41 5.71
N GLY A 20 9.42 11.77 4.79
CA GLY A 20 10.75 12.20 5.18
C GLY A 20 11.64 11.16 5.84
N ILE A 21 12.18 10.24 5.06
CA ILE A 21 13.56 9.86 5.35
C ILE A 21 14.39 11.10 5.00
N SER A 22 14.80 11.86 6.01
CA SER A 22 15.83 12.87 5.86
C SER A 22 17.03 12.18 5.21
N LYS A 23 17.62 12.82 4.18
CA LYS A 23 18.89 12.37 3.58
C LYS A 23 19.84 11.99 4.71
N PRO A 24 20.46 10.80 4.71
CA PRO A 24 21.61 10.58 5.58
C PRO A 24 22.62 11.67 5.22
N ALA A 25 23.05 12.40 6.22
CA ALA A 25 24.05 13.45 6.07
C ALA A 25 25.35 12.79 5.55
N GLY A 26 25.62 12.93 4.25
CA GLY A 26 26.86 12.39 3.68
C GLY A 26 26.84 11.98 2.22
N LEU A 27 25.67 11.70 1.62
CA LEU A 27 25.63 11.41 0.18
C LEU A 27 25.68 12.72 -0.63
N LYS A 28 26.87 13.18 -0.93
CA LYS A 28 27.11 14.11 -2.04
C LYS A 28 26.77 13.35 -3.33
N SER A 29 25.74 13.79 -4.06
CA SER A 29 25.52 13.35 -5.42
C SER A 29 26.80 13.65 -6.23
N PRO A 30 27.36 12.71 -6.97
CA PRO A 30 28.61 12.91 -7.73
C PRO A 30 28.44 13.79 -8.98
N CYS A 31 27.29 14.41 -9.18
CA CYS A 31 27.06 15.33 -10.28
C CYS A 31 26.61 16.69 -9.75
N GLY A 32 27.36 17.74 -10.04
CA GLY A 32 27.00 19.12 -9.70
C GLY A 32 25.59 19.41 -10.18
N GLU A 33 24.82 20.20 -9.42
CA GLU A 33 23.47 20.63 -9.82
C GLU A 33 23.51 21.24 -11.22
N VAL A 34 23.01 20.52 -12.21
CA VAL A 34 22.90 21.03 -13.56
C VAL A 34 21.84 22.11 -13.55
N LYS A 35 22.26 23.36 -13.80
CA LYS A 35 21.37 24.51 -13.84
C LYS A 35 20.56 24.44 -15.13
N ILE A 36 19.30 24.04 -15.04
CA ILE A 36 18.36 24.05 -16.17
C ILE A 36 17.95 25.50 -16.44
N VAL A 37 18.17 25.95 -17.66
CA VAL A 37 17.87 27.34 -18.10
C VAL A 37 16.90 27.27 -19.28
N ASN A 38 15.76 27.97 -19.18
CA ASN A 38 14.71 28.02 -20.21
C ASN A 38 14.20 26.66 -20.71
N PRO A 39 13.74 25.76 -19.86
CA PRO A 39 13.31 24.43 -20.27
C PRO A 39 11.95 24.45 -20.97
N LEU A 40 11.71 23.42 -21.79
CA LEU A 40 10.37 23.03 -22.17
C LEU A 40 9.69 22.40 -20.94
N PHE A 41 8.51 22.89 -20.57
CA PHE A 41 7.70 22.28 -19.50
C PHE A 41 6.67 21.34 -20.10
N VAL A 42 6.61 20.12 -19.60
CA VAL A 42 5.68 19.09 -20.05
C VAL A 42 4.86 18.61 -18.87
N GLY A 43 3.58 18.98 -18.86
CA GLY A 43 2.63 18.45 -17.88
C GLY A 43 1.87 17.28 -18.48
N ILE A 44 1.75 16.19 -17.71
CA ILE A 44 1.08 14.96 -18.15
C ILE A 44 0.01 14.60 -17.13
N ASP A 45 -1.25 14.59 -17.56
CA ASP A 45 -2.33 13.98 -16.84
C ASP A 45 -2.44 12.51 -17.22
N VAL A 46 -2.38 11.61 -16.22
CA VAL A 46 -2.28 10.17 -16.40
C VAL A 46 -3.56 9.48 -16.03
N SER A 47 -4.13 8.72 -16.96
CA SER A 47 -5.25 7.82 -16.69
C SER A 47 -4.89 6.36 -16.98
N SER A 48 -5.78 5.45 -16.68
CA SER A 48 -5.56 4.02 -16.94
C SER A 48 -5.43 3.67 -18.43
N ARG A 49 -6.04 4.47 -19.33
CA ARG A 49 -6.11 4.18 -20.77
C ARG A 49 -5.32 5.16 -21.61
N SER A 50 -5.22 6.40 -21.17
CA SER A 50 -4.60 7.47 -21.96
C SER A 50 -3.85 8.44 -21.06
N ASN A 51 -2.87 9.11 -21.65
CA ASN A 51 -2.11 10.20 -21.04
C ASN A 51 -2.32 11.45 -21.88
N VAL A 52 -2.74 12.53 -21.24
CA VAL A 52 -2.87 13.83 -21.89
C VAL A 52 -1.63 14.67 -21.58
N ALA A 53 -0.94 15.12 -22.60
CA ALA A 53 0.27 15.93 -22.47
C ALA A 53 0.03 17.36 -22.92
N TYR A 54 0.54 18.31 -22.14
CA TYR A 54 0.58 19.73 -22.44
C TYR A 54 2.03 20.20 -22.47
N LEU A 55 2.49 20.69 -23.63
CA LEU A 55 3.82 21.25 -23.83
C LEU A 55 3.75 22.75 -23.72
N MET A 56 4.47 23.33 -22.78
CA MET A 56 4.51 24.74 -22.47
C MET A 56 5.92 25.29 -22.74
N LYS A 57 6.00 26.40 -23.42
CA LYS A 57 7.27 27.09 -23.67
C LYS A 57 7.79 27.77 -22.39
N PRO A 58 9.07 28.18 -22.36
CA PRO A 58 9.64 28.89 -21.20
C PRO A 58 8.88 30.15 -20.80
N ASP A 59 8.30 30.87 -21.79
CA ASP A 59 7.51 32.09 -21.60
C ASP A 59 6.08 31.83 -21.04
N GLY A 60 5.69 30.55 -20.87
CA GLY A 60 4.37 30.15 -20.40
C GLY A 60 3.34 29.96 -21.53
N SER A 61 3.67 30.30 -22.80
CA SER A 61 2.76 30.10 -23.91
C SER A 61 2.66 28.61 -24.29
N LYS A 62 1.50 28.23 -24.82
CA LYS A 62 1.28 26.87 -25.31
C LYS A 62 2.14 26.59 -26.53
N HIS A 63 2.87 25.47 -26.53
CA HIS A 63 3.46 24.90 -27.74
C HIS A 63 2.46 23.96 -28.41
N SER A 64 2.06 22.92 -27.74
CA SER A 64 1.11 21.93 -28.25
C SER A 64 0.46 21.15 -27.07
N SER A 65 -0.64 20.44 -27.37
CA SER A 65 -1.21 19.47 -26.47
C SER A 65 -1.77 18.30 -27.27
N PHE A 66 -1.69 17.10 -26.72
CA PHE A 66 -2.12 15.88 -27.39
C PHE A 66 -2.37 14.76 -26.37
N SER A 67 -3.13 13.75 -26.79
CA SER A 67 -3.33 12.54 -26.02
C SER A 67 -2.60 11.37 -26.68
N VAL A 68 -2.09 10.45 -25.86
CA VAL A 68 -1.49 9.18 -26.26
C VAL A 68 -2.07 8.06 -25.42
N GLN A 69 -2.05 6.82 -25.91
CA GLN A 69 -2.44 5.67 -25.11
C GLN A 69 -1.45 5.44 -23.97
N ASN A 70 -1.94 4.98 -22.83
CA ASN A 70 -1.08 4.61 -21.70
C ASN A 70 -0.49 3.20 -21.89
N ASN A 71 0.44 3.08 -22.82
CA ASN A 71 1.21 1.87 -23.15
C ASN A 71 2.58 2.25 -23.73
N LEU A 72 3.40 1.25 -24.04
CA LEU A 72 4.74 1.47 -24.59
C LEU A 72 4.74 2.27 -25.91
N GLY A 73 3.77 2.02 -26.80
CA GLY A 73 3.63 2.76 -28.05
C GLY A 73 3.32 4.24 -27.81
N GLY A 74 2.41 4.53 -26.89
CA GLY A 74 2.08 5.89 -26.50
C GLY A 74 3.24 6.59 -25.79
N ALA A 75 4.00 5.92 -24.96
CA ALA A 75 5.20 6.48 -24.32
C ALA A 75 6.27 6.86 -25.37
N LYS A 76 6.49 6.01 -26.37
CA LYS A 76 7.40 6.31 -27.50
C LYS A 76 6.93 7.52 -28.29
N MET A 77 5.64 7.59 -28.61
CA MET A 77 5.05 8.74 -29.34
C MET A 77 5.16 10.03 -28.52
N LEU A 78 4.95 9.96 -27.20
CA LEU A 78 5.12 11.10 -26.29
C LEU A 78 6.57 11.61 -26.33
N SER A 79 7.55 10.71 -26.20
CA SER A 79 8.98 11.04 -26.28
C SER A 79 9.34 11.69 -27.63
N GLU A 80 8.84 11.15 -28.74
CA GLU A 80 9.07 11.69 -30.09
C GLU A 80 8.54 13.11 -30.23
N ARG A 81 7.35 13.38 -29.74
CA ARG A 81 6.75 14.72 -29.79
C ARG A 81 7.50 15.71 -28.88
N ILE A 82 7.96 15.28 -27.69
CA ILE A 82 8.80 16.13 -26.85
C ILE A 82 10.13 16.46 -27.53
N VAL A 83 10.81 15.48 -28.11
CA VAL A 83 12.07 15.66 -28.84
C VAL A 83 11.90 16.58 -30.05
N SER A 84 10.82 16.41 -30.82
CA SER A 84 10.47 17.28 -31.93
C SER A 84 10.26 18.73 -31.48
N ALA A 85 9.55 18.94 -30.39
CA ALA A 85 9.32 20.26 -29.80
C ALA A 85 10.64 20.92 -29.34
N LEU A 86 11.50 20.18 -28.62
CA LEU A 86 12.82 20.66 -28.19
C LEU A 86 13.69 21.07 -29.40
N SER A 87 13.73 20.21 -30.42
CA SER A 87 14.53 20.47 -31.64
C SER A 87 14.02 21.68 -32.42
N SER A 88 12.70 21.82 -32.58
CA SER A 88 12.10 22.95 -33.31
C SER A 88 12.35 24.30 -32.63
N MET A 89 12.40 24.31 -31.30
CA MET A 89 12.65 25.51 -30.49
C MET A 89 14.14 25.71 -30.15
N ARG A 90 15.01 24.79 -30.56
CA ARG A 90 16.44 24.78 -30.21
C ARG A 90 16.68 24.82 -28.66
N LEU A 91 15.86 24.11 -27.93
CA LEU A 91 15.99 23.99 -26.48
C LEU A 91 16.83 22.76 -26.13
N SER A 92 17.64 22.88 -25.08
CA SER A 92 18.48 21.78 -24.51
C SER A 92 17.87 21.11 -23.31
N ASP A 93 16.87 21.76 -22.70
CA ASP A 93 16.38 21.37 -21.37
C ASP A 93 14.88 21.08 -21.39
N VAL A 94 14.48 20.06 -20.66
CA VAL A 94 13.07 19.70 -20.47
C VAL A 94 12.78 19.34 -19.02
N VAL A 95 11.65 19.84 -18.52
CA VAL A 95 11.08 19.47 -17.22
C VAL A 95 9.73 18.81 -17.46
N ILE A 96 9.63 17.54 -17.09
CA ILE A 96 8.43 16.73 -17.27
C ILE A 96 7.81 16.51 -15.91
N GLY A 97 6.51 16.67 -15.78
CA GLY A 97 5.78 16.39 -14.57
C GLY A 97 4.50 15.62 -14.80
N LEU A 98 4.17 14.78 -13.85
CA LEU A 98 2.91 14.06 -13.78
C LEU A 98 2.46 13.98 -12.35
N GLU A 99 1.15 13.80 -12.15
CA GLU A 99 0.59 13.67 -10.81
C GLU A 99 0.69 12.22 -10.30
N ALA A 100 1.03 12.04 -9.03
CA ALA A 100 1.13 10.73 -8.38
C ALA A 100 -0.26 10.16 -8.04
N THR A 101 -1.15 10.07 -9.01
CA THR A 101 -2.57 9.69 -8.83
C THR A 101 -2.83 8.19 -8.82
N SER A 102 -1.86 7.34 -9.00
CA SER A 102 -1.93 5.88 -8.82
C SER A 102 -0.71 5.18 -9.40
N ILE A 103 -0.81 3.85 -9.57
CA ILE A 103 0.22 3.01 -10.22
C ILE A 103 0.38 3.28 -11.72
N TYR A 104 -0.58 3.98 -12.37
CA TYR A 104 -0.63 4.14 -13.83
C TYR A 104 0.48 5.04 -14.38
N GLY A 105 1.03 5.94 -13.58
CA GLY A 105 2.13 6.82 -13.97
C GLY A 105 3.52 6.20 -13.85
N ASP A 106 3.69 5.18 -13.03
CA ASP A 106 5.00 4.61 -12.74
C ASP A 106 5.71 4.07 -13.99
N SER A 107 5.02 3.27 -14.79
CA SER A 107 5.56 2.70 -16.03
C SER A 107 5.92 3.78 -17.07
N LEU A 108 5.13 4.85 -17.12
CA LEU A 108 5.43 5.99 -18.01
C LEU A 108 6.71 6.71 -17.57
N VAL A 109 6.89 6.93 -16.27
CA VAL A 109 8.11 7.56 -15.74
C VAL A 109 9.34 6.75 -16.12
N TYR A 110 9.30 5.41 -15.94
CA TYR A 110 10.41 4.55 -16.33
C TYR A 110 10.69 4.60 -17.83
N ALA A 111 9.64 4.53 -18.66
CA ALA A 111 9.79 4.62 -20.11
C ALA A 111 10.42 5.95 -20.55
N LEU A 112 10.02 7.08 -19.95
CA LEU A 112 10.59 8.40 -20.25
C LEU A 112 12.03 8.55 -19.74
N ARG A 113 12.38 7.92 -18.63
CA ARG A 113 13.76 7.93 -18.09
C ARG A 113 14.73 7.12 -18.93
N GLU A 114 14.28 5.99 -19.46
CA GLU A 114 15.13 5.08 -20.21
C GLU A 114 15.17 5.42 -21.72
N ASP A 115 14.31 6.35 -22.18
CA ASP A 115 14.29 6.73 -23.59
C ASP A 115 15.60 7.44 -23.99
N GLY A 116 16.41 6.77 -24.81
CA GLY A 116 17.70 7.27 -25.27
C GLY A 116 17.61 8.55 -26.13
N ARG A 117 16.44 8.84 -26.73
CA ARG A 117 16.21 10.08 -27.50
C ARG A 117 16.10 11.28 -26.58
N LEU A 118 15.37 11.13 -25.46
CA LEU A 118 15.30 12.13 -24.40
C LEU A 118 16.61 12.23 -23.61
N GLY A 119 17.41 11.17 -23.58
CA GLY A 119 18.71 11.14 -22.93
C GLY A 119 19.75 12.11 -23.51
N ARG A 120 19.51 12.64 -24.72
CA ARG A 120 20.35 13.67 -25.36
C ARG A 120 20.13 15.07 -24.79
N PHE A 121 19.06 15.27 -24.05
CA PHE A 121 18.67 16.55 -23.45
C PHE A 121 18.84 16.52 -21.95
N GLN A 122 19.08 17.68 -21.34
CA GLN A 122 19.01 17.83 -19.89
C GLN A 122 17.57 17.68 -19.46
N ARG A 123 17.25 16.58 -18.76
CA ARG A 123 15.87 16.26 -18.36
C ARG A 123 15.71 16.14 -16.87
N LYS A 124 14.61 16.68 -16.36
CA LYS A 124 14.11 16.42 -15.02
C LYS A 124 12.70 15.85 -15.11
N ILE A 125 12.42 14.79 -14.38
CA ILE A 125 11.08 14.19 -14.30
C ILE A 125 10.60 14.29 -12.86
N HIS A 126 9.45 14.93 -12.67
CA HIS A 126 8.83 15.13 -11.36
C HIS A 126 7.52 14.36 -11.26
N VAL A 127 7.36 13.61 -10.19
CA VAL A 127 6.07 13.03 -9.79
C VAL A 127 5.51 13.90 -8.68
N LEU A 128 4.48 14.68 -9.02
CA LEU A 128 3.93 15.72 -8.17
C LEU A 128 2.91 15.17 -7.17
N ASN A 129 2.87 15.75 -5.98
CA ASN A 129 1.88 15.40 -4.98
C ASN A 129 0.49 15.93 -5.41
N PRO A 130 -0.56 15.07 -5.48
CA PRO A 130 -1.91 15.46 -5.86
C PRO A 130 -2.48 16.63 -5.05
N LYS A 131 -2.18 16.69 -3.74
CA LYS A 131 -2.62 17.80 -2.89
C LYS A 131 -1.99 19.13 -3.29
N GLN A 132 -0.74 19.13 -3.78
CA GLN A 132 -0.05 20.35 -4.24
C GLN A 132 -0.60 20.80 -5.59
N VAL A 133 -0.78 19.89 -6.55
CA VAL A 133 -1.37 20.18 -7.86
C VAL A 133 -2.78 20.73 -7.67
N ARG A 134 -3.60 20.12 -6.82
CA ARG A 134 -4.95 20.62 -6.52
C ARG A 134 -4.94 22.04 -5.93
N LYS A 135 -4.09 22.31 -4.92
CA LYS A 135 -3.97 23.66 -4.35
C LYS A 135 -3.48 24.68 -5.38
N PHE A 136 -2.57 24.29 -6.26
CA PHE A 136 -2.11 25.14 -7.33
C PHE A 136 -3.24 25.44 -8.34
N LYS A 137 -4.06 24.44 -8.68
CA LYS A 137 -5.24 24.60 -9.52
C LYS A 137 -6.28 25.54 -8.93
N GLU A 138 -6.46 25.54 -7.60
CA GLU A 138 -7.39 26.45 -6.89
C GLU A 138 -6.98 27.93 -7.01
N ALA A 139 -5.76 28.24 -7.41
CA ALA A 139 -5.34 29.61 -7.70
C ALA A 139 -5.87 30.16 -9.03
N TYR A 140 -6.41 29.32 -9.89
CA TYR A 140 -7.07 29.71 -11.12
C TYR A 140 -8.57 29.83 -10.89
N SER A 141 -9.13 30.99 -11.20
CA SER A 141 -10.60 31.17 -11.23
C SER A 141 -11.17 30.44 -12.46
N ASP A 142 -12.24 29.67 -12.28
CA ASP A 142 -13.12 29.18 -13.35
C ASP A 142 -12.50 28.29 -14.43
N LEU A 143 -11.46 27.50 -14.11
CA LEU A 143 -10.97 26.51 -15.05
C LEU A 143 -11.98 25.36 -15.22
N PRO A 144 -12.34 24.98 -16.45
CA PRO A 144 -13.18 23.82 -16.67
C PRO A 144 -12.48 22.54 -16.21
N LYS A 145 -13.28 21.59 -15.75
CA LYS A 145 -12.75 20.27 -15.33
C LYS A 145 -12.62 19.37 -16.55
N ASN A 146 -11.40 19.28 -17.09
CA ASN A 146 -11.04 18.33 -18.13
C ASN A 146 -9.54 18.01 -18.06
N ASP A 147 -9.16 16.89 -18.64
CA ASP A 147 -7.80 16.34 -18.62
C ASP A 147 -6.76 17.29 -19.25
N TRP A 148 -7.17 18.11 -20.24
CA TRP A 148 -6.31 19.12 -20.88
C TRP A 148 -5.93 20.24 -19.93
N VAL A 149 -6.87 20.65 -19.10
CA VAL A 149 -6.64 21.66 -18.05
C VAL A 149 -5.76 21.08 -16.96
N ASP A 150 -5.95 19.81 -16.58
CA ASP A 150 -5.13 19.18 -15.57
C ASP A 150 -3.67 19.04 -16.05
N ALA A 151 -3.45 18.65 -17.30
CA ALA A 151 -2.11 18.65 -17.91
C ALA A 151 -1.50 20.06 -18.02
N PHE A 152 -2.29 21.10 -18.35
CA PHE A 152 -1.85 22.48 -18.33
C PHE A 152 -1.42 22.94 -16.93
N VAL A 153 -2.24 22.68 -15.92
CA VAL A 153 -1.95 23.05 -14.53
C VAL A 153 -0.65 22.40 -14.04
N ILE A 154 -0.42 21.14 -14.42
CA ILE A 154 0.83 20.44 -14.10
C ILE A 154 2.02 21.16 -14.78
N ALA A 155 1.92 21.49 -16.07
CA ALA A 155 2.99 22.19 -16.79
C ALA A 155 3.30 23.56 -16.18
N ASP A 156 2.27 24.33 -15.83
CA ASP A 156 2.46 25.66 -15.23
C ASP A 156 2.97 25.59 -13.80
N HIS A 157 2.57 24.56 -13.04
CA HIS A 157 3.15 24.31 -11.71
C HIS A 157 4.66 24.02 -11.79
N LEU A 158 5.10 23.27 -12.81
CA LEU A 158 6.53 23.04 -13.08
C LEU A 158 7.24 24.35 -13.42
N ARG A 159 6.64 25.18 -14.26
CA ARG A 159 7.18 26.49 -14.67
C ARG A 159 7.30 27.46 -13.48
N PHE A 160 6.34 27.46 -12.59
CA PHE A 160 6.35 28.27 -11.38
C PHE A 160 7.48 27.90 -10.41
N GLY A 161 7.97 26.64 -10.50
CA GLY A 161 9.20 26.20 -9.84
C GLY A 161 9.15 26.03 -8.32
N ARG A 162 7.99 26.20 -7.67
CA ARG A 162 7.82 25.92 -6.24
C ARG A 162 7.54 24.45 -5.95
N ILE A 163 8.37 23.58 -6.52
CA ILE A 163 8.30 22.14 -6.29
C ILE A 163 9.17 21.84 -5.07
N ASN A 164 8.55 21.68 -3.92
CA ASN A 164 9.26 21.54 -2.63
C ASN A 164 10.08 20.25 -2.49
N ARG A 165 9.90 19.24 -3.37
CA ARG A 165 10.72 18.02 -3.42
C ARG A 165 10.67 17.42 -4.81
N GLU A 166 11.82 17.12 -5.38
CA GLU A 166 11.95 16.11 -6.42
C GLU A 166 11.58 14.77 -5.77
N VAL A 167 10.61 14.05 -6.35
CA VAL A 167 10.38 12.68 -5.91
C VAL A 167 11.61 11.90 -6.38
N TYR A 168 12.39 11.42 -5.42
CA TYR A 168 13.57 10.62 -5.66
C TYR A 168 13.12 9.27 -6.25
N MET A 169 13.09 9.19 -7.58
CA MET A 169 12.75 7.97 -8.31
C MET A 169 14.01 7.25 -8.82
N ASP A 170 15.19 7.62 -8.30
CA ASP A 170 16.45 7.11 -8.84
C ASP A 170 16.75 5.67 -8.44
N ASP A 171 16.03 5.14 -7.44
CA ASP A 171 16.28 3.80 -6.97
C ASP A 171 15.04 2.91 -7.08
N TYR A 172 15.02 2.04 -8.10
CA TYR A 172 13.99 1.02 -8.32
C TYR A 172 13.80 0.09 -7.12
N ARG A 173 14.82 -0.05 -6.27
CA ARG A 173 14.79 -0.89 -5.07
C ARG A 173 13.82 -0.35 -4.02
N TYR A 174 13.82 0.98 -3.80
CA TYR A 174 12.86 1.61 -2.89
C TYR A 174 11.43 1.49 -3.42
N LYS A 175 11.24 1.54 -4.74
CA LYS A 175 9.92 1.33 -5.35
C LYS A 175 9.46 -0.11 -5.19
N ALA A 176 10.35 -1.08 -5.36
CA ALA A 176 10.07 -2.49 -5.12
C ALA A 176 9.67 -2.71 -3.65
N LEU A 177 10.43 -2.18 -2.70
CA LEU A 177 10.11 -2.24 -1.27
C LEU A 177 8.76 -1.57 -0.95
N GLN A 178 8.48 -0.41 -1.54
CA GLN A 178 7.18 0.27 -1.38
C GLN A 178 6.02 -0.59 -1.89
N THR A 179 6.20 -1.26 -3.03
CA THR A 179 5.17 -2.15 -3.61
C THR A 179 4.87 -3.32 -2.68
N LEU A 180 5.91 -3.99 -2.17
CA LEU A 180 5.76 -5.11 -1.23
C LEU A 180 5.11 -4.69 0.09
N THR A 181 5.54 -3.56 0.65
CA THR A 181 4.99 -3.05 1.92
C THR A 181 3.52 -2.64 1.79
N ARG A 182 3.11 -2.06 0.65
CA ARG A 182 1.69 -1.75 0.37
C ARG A 182 0.87 -3.03 0.22
N ALA A 183 1.35 -4.01 -0.54
CA ALA A 183 0.68 -5.30 -0.67
C ALA A 183 0.51 -5.98 0.69
N ARG A 184 1.54 -5.95 1.55
CA ARG A 184 1.46 -6.46 2.92
C ARG A 184 0.41 -5.74 3.75
N PHE A 185 0.36 -4.41 3.66
CA PHE A 185 -0.65 -3.61 4.35
C PHE A 185 -2.07 -4.02 3.96
N ASP A 186 -2.34 -4.18 2.66
CA ASP A 186 -3.66 -4.58 2.15
C ASP A 186 -4.05 -5.98 2.65
N VAL A 187 -3.12 -6.94 2.66
CA VAL A 187 -3.36 -8.28 3.21
C VAL A 187 -3.66 -8.24 4.72
N ILE A 188 -2.95 -7.41 5.48
CA ILE A 188 -3.22 -7.22 6.93
C ILE A 188 -4.61 -6.61 7.15
N GLN A 189 -5.03 -5.65 6.34
CA GLN A 189 -6.38 -5.08 6.41
C GLN A 189 -7.46 -6.14 6.14
N ASN A 190 -7.23 -6.99 5.14
CA ASN A 190 -8.14 -8.11 4.84
C ASN A 190 -8.18 -9.12 5.99
N LEU A 191 -7.03 -9.45 6.58
CA LEU A 191 -6.95 -10.34 7.74
C LEU A 191 -7.71 -9.75 8.95
N THR A 192 -7.61 -8.45 9.17
CA THR A 192 -8.33 -7.75 10.25
C THR A 192 -9.84 -7.83 10.05
N ARG A 193 -10.32 -7.59 8.82
CA ARG A 193 -11.75 -7.75 8.48
C ARG A 193 -12.22 -9.18 8.70
N GLU A 194 -11.40 -10.17 8.33
CA GLU A 194 -11.75 -11.57 8.47
C GLU A 194 -11.79 -12.01 9.94
N LYS A 195 -10.86 -11.52 10.77
CA LYS A 195 -10.92 -11.71 12.22
C LYS A 195 -12.20 -11.14 12.83
N GLN A 196 -12.67 -9.98 12.35
CA GLN A 196 -13.93 -9.40 12.80
C GLN A 196 -15.14 -10.26 12.43
N ARG A 197 -15.15 -10.81 11.20
CA ARG A 197 -16.21 -11.77 10.79
C ARG A 197 -16.22 -13.01 11.66
N PHE A 198 -15.05 -13.60 11.89
CA PHE A 198 -14.91 -14.73 12.78
C PHE A 198 -15.42 -14.42 14.20
N ALA A 199 -15.09 -13.26 14.75
CA ALA A 199 -15.57 -12.85 16.08
C ALA A 199 -17.10 -12.75 16.13
N ASN A 200 -17.74 -12.28 15.05
CA ASN A 200 -19.20 -12.25 14.95
C ASN A 200 -19.79 -13.68 14.92
N TYR A 201 -19.19 -14.61 14.19
CA TYR A 201 -19.62 -16.02 14.18
C TYR A 201 -19.35 -16.70 15.53
N LEU A 202 -18.24 -16.38 16.19
CA LEU A 202 -17.96 -16.87 17.54
C LEU A 202 -19.05 -16.40 18.51
N PHE A 203 -19.46 -15.12 18.44
CA PHE A 203 -20.56 -14.63 19.27
C PHE A 203 -21.87 -15.39 19.02
N LEU A 204 -22.19 -15.68 17.78
CA LEU A 204 -23.38 -16.45 17.43
C LEU A 204 -23.31 -17.88 17.96
N LYS A 205 -22.17 -18.56 17.80
CA LYS A 205 -21.98 -19.96 18.21
C LYS A 205 -21.79 -20.10 19.73
N CYS A 206 -20.95 -19.26 20.32
CA CYS A 206 -20.56 -19.32 21.72
C CYS A 206 -20.40 -17.89 22.30
N SER A 207 -21.53 -17.25 22.62
CA SER A 207 -21.57 -15.86 23.06
C SER A 207 -20.78 -15.61 24.36
N GLY A 208 -20.74 -16.58 25.27
CA GLY A 208 -19.97 -16.45 26.50
C GLY A 208 -18.47 -16.35 26.26
N MET A 209 -17.91 -17.17 25.36
CA MET A 209 -16.50 -17.04 24.99
C MET A 209 -16.19 -15.73 24.28
N ALA A 210 -17.08 -15.28 23.41
CA ALA A 210 -16.89 -14.03 22.67
C ALA A 210 -16.88 -12.78 23.56
N GLN A 211 -17.53 -12.85 24.73
CA GLN A 211 -17.65 -11.76 25.70
C GLN A 211 -16.62 -11.85 26.84
N ASP A 212 -15.99 -12.99 27.01
CA ASP A 212 -15.00 -13.20 28.05
C ASP A 212 -13.70 -12.46 27.69
N LYS A 213 -13.23 -11.62 28.63
CA LYS A 213 -12.04 -10.78 28.41
C LYS A 213 -10.73 -11.56 28.47
N ASP A 214 -10.74 -12.70 29.15
CA ASP A 214 -9.57 -13.55 29.33
C ASP A 214 -9.43 -14.57 28.18
N ILE A 215 -10.48 -14.75 27.38
CA ILE A 215 -10.49 -15.61 26.19
C ILE A 215 -10.19 -14.78 24.93
N GLN A 216 -9.02 -15.01 24.36
CA GLN A 216 -8.65 -14.32 23.10
C GLN A 216 -9.41 -14.91 21.90
N ASN A 217 -10.41 -14.20 21.38
CA ASN A 217 -11.36 -14.64 20.36
C ASN A 217 -10.73 -15.25 19.10
N THR A 218 -9.58 -14.74 18.64
CA THR A 218 -8.91 -15.18 17.41
C THR A 218 -7.60 -15.96 17.68
N SER A 219 -7.44 -16.50 18.88
CA SER A 219 -6.32 -17.37 19.22
C SER A 219 -6.38 -18.69 18.43
N ALA A 220 -5.24 -19.37 18.31
CA ALA A 220 -5.20 -20.68 17.65
C ALA A 220 -6.08 -21.72 18.40
N THR A 221 -6.08 -21.67 19.73
CA THR A 221 -6.87 -22.54 20.58
C THR A 221 -8.38 -22.27 20.44
N THR A 222 -8.80 -21.00 20.45
CA THR A 222 -10.22 -20.65 20.22
C THR A 222 -10.71 -21.13 18.85
N ILE A 223 -9.89 -20.95 17.81
CA ILE A 223 -10.20 -21.44 16.46
C ILE A 223 -10.30 -22.97 16.47
N ALA A 224 -9.36 -23.67 17.10
CA ALA A 224 -9.37 -25.12 17.18
C ALA A 224 -10.59 -25.66 17.95
N LEU A 225 -10.97 -25.03 19.05
CA LEU A 225 -12.19 -25.36 19.79
C LEU A 225 -13.44 -25.22 18.91
N MET A 226 -13.52 -24.14 18.14
CA MET A 226 -14.68 -23.91 17.27
C MET A 226 -14.74 -24.85 16.06
N GLU A 227 -13.63 -25.41 15.63
CA GLU A 227 -13.56 -26.46 14.59
C GLU A 227 -13.87 -27.84 15.17
N HIS A 228 -13.49 -28.11 16.42
CA HIS A 228 -13.64 -29.42 17.05
C HIS A 228 -15.07 -29.68 17.54
N PHE A 229 -15.65 -28.72 18.26
CA PHE A 229 -17.00 -28.86 18.81
C PHE A 229 -18.06 -28.35 17.85
N GLU A 230 -19.00 -29.21 17.44
CA GLU A 230 -20.07 -28.82 16.51
C GLU A 230 -21.05 -27.86 17.14
N THR A 231 -21.44 -28.11 18.39
CA THR A 231 -22.39 -27.26 19.13
C THR A 231 -21.77 -26.68 20.39
N VAL A 232 -22.40 -25.62 20.90
CA VAL A 232 -22.01 -25.07 22.23
C VAL A 232 -22.33 -26.03 23.35
N ASP A 233 -23.30 -26.93 23.17
CA ASP A 233 -23.64 -27.96 24.19
C ASP A 233 -22.56 -29.03 24.25
N ASP A 234 -21.96 -29.44 23.15
CA ASP A 234 -20.84 -30.39 23.15
C ASP A 234 -19.67 -29.79 23.95
N LEU A 235 -19.34 -28.51 23.74
CA LEU A 235 -18.29 -27.82 24.49
C LEU A 235 -18.66 -27.63 26.00
N ALA A 236 -19.93 -27.31 26.29
CA ALA A 236 -20.41 -27.10 27.66
C ALA A 236 -20.40 -28.38 28.47
N ASN A 237 -20.60 -29.56 27.86
CA ASN A 237 -20.66 -30.87 28.48
C ASN A 237 -19.36 -31.67 28.29
N ALA A 238 -18.34 -31.10 27.62
CA ALA A 238 -17.04 -31.76 27.45
C ALA A 238 -16.42 -32.19 28.81
N ASP A 239 -15.76 -33.34 28.81
CA ASP A 239 -14.98 -33.75 29.95
C ASP A 239 -13.85 -32.74 30.23
N LEU A 240 -13.59 -32.44 31.49
CA LEU A 240 -12.65 -31.40 31.85
C LEU A 240 -11.19 -31.81 31.57
N GLU A 241 -10.86 -33.09 31.79
CA GLU A 241 -9.51 -33.60 31.56
C GLU A 241 -9.21 -33.63 30.05
N GLU A 242 -10.18 -34.10 29.25
CA GLU A 242 -10.07 -34.06 27.78
C GLU A 242 -9.95 -32.64 27.24
N LEU A 243 -10.77 -31.72 27.76
CA LEU A 243 -10.71 -30.30 27.34
C LEU A 243 -9.38 -29.65 27.72
N THR A 244 -8.86 -29.95 28.91
CA THR A 244 -7.54 -29.48 29.36
C THR A 244 -6.42 -30.01 28.49
N ALA A 245 -6.47 -31.31 28.15
CA ALA A 245 -5.50 -31.93 27.23
C ALA A 245 -5.55 -31.26 25.83
N PHE A 246 -6.75 -31.06 25.30
CA PHE A 246 -6.95 -30.36 24.00
C PHE A 246 -6.41 -28.93 24.01
N ILE A 247 -6.66 -28.16 25.05
CA ILE A 247 -6.16 -26.79 25.21
C ILE A 247 -4.63 -26.78 25.35
N THR A 248 -4.07 -27.74 26.08
CA THR A 248 -2.62 -27.87 26.24
C THR A 248 -1.92 -28.12 24.89
N GLU A 249 -2.45 -29.05 24.11
CA GLU A 249 -1.93 -29.42 22.81
C GLU A 249 -2.03 -28.23 21.80
N THR A 250 -3.23 -27.68 21.65
CA THR A 250 -3.48 -26.57 20.71
C THR A 250 -2.80 -25.28 21.13
N GLY A 251 -2.63 -25.05 22.41
CA GLY A 251 -1.95 -23.89 23.01
C GLY A 251 -0.43 -23.92 22.89
N ARG A 252 0.18 -25.09 22.63
CA ARG A 252 1.63 -25.29 22.50
C ARG A 252 2.40 -24.69 23.67
N GLY A 253 1.97 -24.92 24.89
CA GLY A 253 2.62 -24.46 26.14
C GLY A 253 2.49 -22.94 26.39
N LYS A 254 1.58 -22.23 25.73
CA LYS A 254 1.37 -20.79 25.94
C LYS A 254 0.46 -20.45 27.12
N PHE A 255 -0.26 -21.45 27.67
CA PHE A 255 -1.12 -21.25 28.84
C PHE A 255 -0.33 -21.55 30.10
N ALA A 256 -0.34 -20.61 31.05
CA ALA A 256 0.26 -20.81 32.35
C ALA A 256 -0.52 -21.85 33.19
N ASP A 257 -1.85 -21.85 33.01
CA ASP A 257 -2.77 -22.79 33.68
C ASP A 257 -3.83 -23.26 32.66
N PRO A 258 -3.58 -24.38 31.95
CA PRO A 258 -4.54 -24.94 30.99
C PRO A 258 -5.84 -25.43 31.67
N ASP A 259 -5.78 -25.92 32.90
CA ASP A 259 -6.96 -26.39 33.64
C ASP A 259 -7.90 -25.25 34.02
N ALA A 260 -7.35 -24.12 34.50
CA ALA A 260 -8.14 -22.92 34.75
C ALA A 260 -8.76 -22.39 33.42
N THR A 261 -8.02 -22.45 32.32
CA THR A 261 -8.53 -22.04 30.98
C THR A 261 -9.66 -22.96 30.51
N ALA A 262 -9.54 -24.28 30.72
CA ALA A 262 -10.58 -25.24 30.36
C ALA A 262 -11.86 -25.01 31.17
N LYS A 263 -11.72 -24.75 32.46
CA LYS A 263 -12.86 -24.39 33.35
C LYS A 263 -13.55 -23.13 32.91
N ALA A 264 -12.79 -22.08 32.53
CA ALA A 264 -13.32 -20.81 32.02
C ALA A 264 -14.05 -21.01 30.68
N VAL A 265 -13.46 -21.72 29.74
CA VAL A 265 -14.07 -22.03 28.43
C VAL A 265 -15.38 -22.80 28.60
N ARG A 266 -15.39 -23.85 29.44
CA ARG A 266 -16.59 -24.65 29.74
C ARG A 266 -17.67 -23.81 30.43
N ALA A 267 -17.30 -22.95 31.37
CA ALA A 267 -18.24 -22.05 32.05
C ALA A 267 -18.84 -21.02 31.05
N ALA A 268 -18.02 -20.45 30.18
CA ALA A 268 -18.46 -19.54 29.11
C ALA A 268 -19.42 -20.23 28.11
N ALA A 269 -19.14 -21.49 27.74
CA ALA A 269 -20.03 -22.28 26.91
C ALA A 269 -21.39 -22.54 27.60
N LYS A 270 -21.39 -22.87 28.89
CA LYS A 270 -22.62 -23.06 29.68
C LYS A 270 -23.47 -21.79 29.75
N GLY A 271 -22.85 -20.62 29.85
CA GLY A 271 -23.52 -19.30 29.84
C GLY A 271 -23.95 -18.78 28.47
N SER A 272 -23.62 -19.48 27.39
CA SER A 272 -23.93 -19.03 26.03
C SER A 272 -25.38 -19.31 25.61
N TYR A 273 -25.88 -18.52 24.66
CA TYR A 273 -27.17 -18.79 24.00
C TYR A 273 -27.08 -20.09 23.19
N ARG A 274 -28.24 -20.72 22.98
CA ARG A 274 -28.39 -21.93 22.14
C ARG A 274 -29.04 -21.54 20.84
N LEU A 275 -28.40 -21.91 19.74
CA LEU A 275 -28.95 -21.70 18.40
C LEU A 275 -29.82 -22.91 17.99
N PRO A 276 -30.92 -22.68 17.24
CA PRO A 276 -31.59 -23.76 16.54
C PRO A 276 -30.61 -24.50 15.63
N LYS A 277 -30.75 -25.84 15.49
CA LYS A 277 -29.80 -26.67 14.75
C LYS A 277 -29.50 -26.12 13.35
N THR A 278 -30.52 -25.78 12.57
CA THR A 278 -30.35 -25.25 11.21
C THR A 278 -29.49 -23.98 11.16
N VAL A 279 -29.64 -23.09 12.16
CA VAL A 279 -28.85 -21.86 12.25
C VAL A 279 -27.40 -22.19 12.67
N ASN A 280 -27.24 -23.10 13.64
CA ASN A 280 -25.92 -23.53 14.09
C ASN A 280 -25.11 -24.15 12.94
N ASP A 281 -25.72 -25.02 12.13
CA ASP A 281 -25.06 -25.67 11.01
C ASP A 281 -24.59 -24.62 9.97
N THR A 282 -25.41 -23.62 9.68
CA THR A 282 -25.02 -22.54 8.75
C THR A 282 -23.94 -21.63 9.31
N VAL A 283 -23.96 -21.33 10.61
CA VAL A 283 -22.90 -20.57 11.30
C VAL A 283 -21.58 -21.36 11.27
N ASN A 284 -21.60 -22.67 11.50
CA ASN A 284 -20.41 -23.51 11.40
C ASN A 284 -19.79 -23.49 9.98
N GLN A 285 -20.61 -23.59 8.93
CA GLN A 285 -20.14 -23.49 7.56
C GLN A 285 -19.50 -22.13 7.26
N ALA A 286 -20.15 -21.04 7.66
CA ALA A 286 -19.64 -19.69 7.45
C ALA A 286 -18.33 -19.44 8.26
N MET A 287 -18.28 -19.97 9.48
CA MET A 287 -17.09 -19.92 10.33
C MET A 287 -15.92 -20.70 9.72
N ALA A 288 -16.16 -21.88 9.19
CA ALA A 288 -15.13 -22.69 8.53
C ALA A 288 -14.50 -21.95 7.33
N VAL A 289 -15.32 -21.28 6.51
CA VAL A 289 -14.84 -20.43 5.42
C VAL A 289 -13.98 -19.27 5.94
N SER A 290 -14.42 -18.61 7.03
CA SER A 290 -13.68 -17.52 7.64
C SER A 290 -12.32 -17.99 8.20
N ILE A 291 -12.28 -19.16 8.85
CA ILE A 291 -11.04 -19.76 9.37
C ILE A 291 -10.07 -20.07 8.22
N ALA A 292 -10.55 -20.68 7.15
CA ALA A 292 -9.74 -20.98 5.96
C ALA A 292 -9.15 -19.69 5.36
N SER A 293 -9.97 -18.65 5.23
CA SER A 293 -9.53 -17.32 4.75
C SER A 293 -8.46 -16.71 5.66
N MET A 294 -8.64 -16.75 6.98
CA MET A 294 -7.64 -16.25 7.93
C MET A 294 -6.31 -17.01 7.83
N ARG A 295 -6.35 -18.33 7.64
CA ARG A 295 -5.14 -19.16 7.45
C ARG A 295 -4.41 -18.79 6.17
N ALA A 296 -5.12 -18.63 5.07
CA ALA A 296 -4.57 -18.22 3.78
C ALA A 296 -3.92 -16.83 3.88
N LEU A 297 -4.62 -15.85 4.46
CA LEU A 297 -4.10 -14.49 4.64
C LEU A 297 -2.86 -14.45 5.55
N LYS A 298 -2.84 -15.23 6.65
CA LYS A 298 -1.63 -15.37 7.48
C LYS A 298 -0.46 -15.96 6.70
N GLY A 299 -0.71 -16.90 5.80
CA GLY A 299 0.30 -17.45 4.89
C GLY A 299 0.84 -16.39 3.93
N GLN A 300 -0.03 -15.60 3.32
CA GLN A 300 0.35 -14.50 2.42
C GLN A 300 1.21 -13.44 3.13
N VAL A 301 0.87 -13.08 4.38
CA VAL A 301 1.70 -12.15 5.17
C VAL A 301 3.13 -12.68 5.33
N LYS A 302 3.31 -13.97 5.66
CA LYS A 302 4.64 -14.58 5.80
C LYS A 302 5.45 -14.54 4.49
N VAL A 303 4.78 -14.76 3.35
CA VAL A 303 5.45 -14.67 2.04
C VAL A 303 5.91 -13.25 1.77
N LEU A 304 5.06 -12.25 2.05
CA LEU A 304 5.41 -10.84 1.85
C LEU A 304 6.48 -10.37 2.84
N ASP A 305 6.45 -10.82 4.09
CA ASP A 305 7.49 -10.52 5.08
C ASP A 305 8.86 -10.99 4.61
N LYS A 306 8.94 -12.23 4.11
CA LYS A 306 10.20 -12.77 3.54
C LYS A 306 10.67 -11.98 2.31
N ALA A 307 9.76 -11.61 1.42
CA ALA A 307 10.11 -10.80 0.24
C ALA A 307 10.59 -9.39 0.63
N ILE A 308 10.00 -8.79 1.66
CA ILE A 308 10.41 -7.49 2.20
C ILE A 308 11.81 -7.58 2.81
N GLU A 309 12.09 -8.61 3.61
CA GLU A 309 13.42 -8.84 4.19
C GLU A 309 14.48 -8.95 3.10
N GLN A 310 14.25 -9.79 2.08
CA GLN A 310 15.16 -9.93 0.95
C GLN A 310 15.41 -8.62 0.20
N GLN A 311 14.32 -7.86 -0.06
CA GLN A 311 14.43 -6.57 -0.74
C GLN A 311 15.15 -5.53 0.13
N PHE A 312 14.98 -5.59 1.45
CA PHE A 312 15.65 -4.70 2.38
C PHE A 312 17.16 -4.95 2.45
N GLU A 313 17.58 -6.21 2.45
CA GLU A 313 19.00 -6.58 2.36
C GLU A 313 19.66 -6.02 1.08
N ILE A 314 18.98 -6.12 -0.05
CA ILE A 314 19.44 -5.52 -1.32
C ILE A 314 19.61 -4.01 -1.18
N CYS A 315 18.69 -3.33 -0.50
CA CYS A 315 18.78 -1.88 -0.27
C CYS A 315 19.97 -1.51 0.62
N LEU A 316 20.26 -2.31 1.65
CA LEU A 316 21.34 -2.03 2.61
C LEU A 316 22.74 -2.27 2.02
N LEU A 317 22.93 -3.32 1.22
CA LEU A 317 24.22 -3.63 0.63
C LEU A 317 24.79 -2.51 -0.24
N TYR A 318 23.93 -1.65 -0.81
CA TYR A 318 24.34 -0.52 -1.65
C TYR A 318 24.45 0.82 -0.92
N THR A 319 24.16 0.87 0.38
CA THR A 319 24.38 2.07 1.21
C THR A 319 25.71 2.01 1.97
N SER A 320 26.47 0.92 1.82
CA SER A 320 27.75 0.68 2.50
C SER A 320 28.97 1.00 1.62
N ASP A 321 28.78 1.40 0.36
CA ASP A 321 29.81 1.92 -0.56
C ASP A 321 29.63 3.45 -0.72
#